data_1a724d42d6e338ed6947e7f180395daa
#
_entry.id   1a724d42d6e338ed6947e7f180395daa
#
_cell.length_a   1.000
_cell.length_b   1.000
_cell.length_c   1.000
_cell.angle_alpha   90.00
_cell.angle_beta   90.00
_cell.angle_gamma   90.00
#
_symmetry.space_group_name_H-M   'P 1'
#
loop_
_entity.id
_entity.type
_entity.pdbx_description
1 polymer ?
#
loop_
_entity_poly.entity_id
_entity_poly.type
_entity_poly.pdbx_seq_one_letter_code
_entity_poly.pdbx_strand_id
1 'polypeptide(L)'
;MVNILRQHNLIRILLLTVLLLLLIIIIGFAKIRETSKPGLDNFGPIPEFTLLDAKGRLWNPSDFGDSIVVLSFLYTKCLDTCPLLINRLSFLHKELTSKGLFRENLLFASIVLDPELLDPEEMINYQRSVNMNGDNWILLTGTREQLKSLVTDGFKLAFSIEPSIHMHSDGSLHRHADGPLAIAHSNRFILIDSSRNIRRYYDGLTLNLDDLITDINTVRRD
;
A
#
# COMPACT_ATOMS: atom_id res chain seq x y z
N MET A 1 4.68 47.81 -55.67
CA MET A 1 3.64 47.35 -54.73
C MET A 1 3.49 45.85 -54.64
N VAL A 2 3.59 45.11 -55.74
CA VAL A 2 3.45 43.61 -55.77
C VAL A 2 4.54 42.85 -54.97
N ASN A 3 5.79 43.33 -54.95
CA ASN A 3 6.90 42.67 -54.24
C ASN A 3 6.77 42.73 -52.71
N ILE A 4 6.19 43.80 -52.15
CA ILE A 4 6.03 43.99 -50.70
C ILE A 4 4.97 42.99 -50.16
N LEU A 5 3.86 42.84 -50.86
CA LEU A 5 2.79 41.87 -50.50
C LEU A 5 3.27 40.44 -50.56
N ARG A 6 4.12 40.08 -51.54
CA ARG A 6 4.73 38.75 -51.67
C ARG A 6 5.70 38.45 -50.51
N GLN A 7 6.47 39.46 -50.11
CA GLN A 7 7.43 39.35 -49.02
C GLN A 7 6.71 39.16 -47.64
N HIS A 8 5.61 39.89 -47.39
CA HIS A 8 4.80 39.69 -46.18
C HIS A 8 4.14 38.32 -46.11
N ASN A 9 3.68 37.78 -47.22
CA ASN A 9 3.11 36.43 -47.27
C ASN A 9 4.17 35.34 -47.01
N LEU A 10 5.38 35.48 -47.53
CA LEU A 10 6.49 34.57 -47.28
C LEU A 10 6.89 34.57 -45.78
N ILE A 11 6.97 35.74 -45.16
CA ILE A 11 7.25 35.86 -43.74
C ILE A 11 6.14 35.20 -42.89
N ARG A 12 4.86 35.40 -43.24
CA ARG A 12 3.73 34.76 -42.53
C ARG A 12 3.78 33.24 -42.67
N ILE A 13 4.06 32.72 -43.85
CA ILE A 13 4.21 31.27 -44.07
C ILE A 13 5.37 30.72 -43.25
N LEU A 14 6.51 31.41 -43.23
CA LEU A 14 7.67 31.00 -42.43
C LEU A 14 7.35 30.98 -40.93
N LEU A 15 6.65 32.01 -40.41
CA LEU A 15 6.24 32.08 -39.02
C LEU A 15 5.27 30.94 -38.65
N LEU A 16 4.31 30.63 -39.51
CA LEU A 16 3.36 29.55 -39.31
C LEU A 16 4.04 28.16 -39.32
N THR A 17 5.02 27.95 -40.20
CA THR A 17 5.78 26.66 -40.22
C THR A 17 6.64 26.51 -38.98
N VAL A 18 7.30 27.57 -38.52
CA VAL A 18 8.08 27.55 -37.27
C VAL A 18 7.16 27.27 -36.06
N LEU A 19 6.00 27.92 -36.00
CA LEU A 19 5.03 27.68 -34.91
C LEU A 19 4.51 26.25 -34.90
N LEU A 20 4.22 25.68 -36.07
CA LEU A 20 3.78 24.30 -36.23
C LEU A 20 4.87 23.29 -35.78
N LEU A 21 6.12 23.56 -36.17
CA LEU A 21 7.26 22.74 -35.73
C LEU A 21 7.45 22.78 -34.19
N LEU A 22 7.35 23.96 -33.59
CA LEU A 22 7.42 24.11 -32.16
C LEU A 22 6.28 23.36 -31.44
N LEU A 23 5.07 23.41 -31.99
CA LEU A 23 3.93 22.70 -31.46
C LEU A 23 4.16 21.16 -31.52
N ILE A 24 4.67 20.66 -32.63
CA ILE A 24 5.01 19.22 -32.80
C ILE A 24 6.10 18.80 -31.80
N ILE A 25 7.12 19.65 -31.60
CA ILE A 25 8.18 19.40 -30.61
C ILE A 25 7.60 19.37 -29.20
N ILE A 26 6.75 20.32 -28.83
CA ILE A 26 6.11 20.36 -27.49
C ILE A 26 5.23 19.12 -27.26
N ILE A 27 4.42 18.73 -28.25
CA ILE A 27 3.59 17.52 -28.17
C ILE A 27 4.47 16.26 -28.08
N GLY A 28 5.56 16.20 -28.85
CA GLY A 28 6.55 15.12 -28.79
C GLY A 28 7.20 15.01 -27.41
N PHE A 29 7.66 16.12 -26.85
CA PHE A 29 8.21 16.18 -25.49
C PHE A 29 7.18 15.81 -24.41
N ALA A 30 5.94 16.26 -24.55
CA ALA A 30 4.86 15.89 -23.63
C ALA A 30 4.60 14.36 -23.66
N LYS A 31 4.55 13.75 -24.83
CA LYS A 31 4.41 12.30 -24.99
C LYS A 31 5.60 11.51 -24.41
N ILE A 32 6.85 11.97 -24.66
CA ILE A 32 8.05 11.33 -24.11
C ILE A 32 8.05 11.39 -22.58
N ARG A 33 7.57 12.48 -21.99
CA ARG A 33 7.47 12.63 -20.54
C ARG A 33 6.39 11.73 -19.92
N GLU A 34 5.35 11.40 -20.65
CA GLU A 34 4.27 10.52 -20.22
C GLU A 34 4.67 9.04 -20.29
N THR A 35 5.57 8.65 -21.21
CA THR A 35 6.04 7.27 -21.37
C THR A 35 7.23 6.90 -20.48
N SER A 36 7.84 7.86 -19.80
CA SER A 36 8.99 7.65 -18.91
C SER A 36 8.60 7.81 -17.44
N LYS A 37 7.48 7.20 -16.98
CA LYS A 37 7.39 6.90 -15.55
C LYS A 37 8.42 5.79 -15.29
N PRO A 38 9.45 6.03 -14.45
CA PRO A 38 10.35 4.95 -14.06
C PRO A 38 9.50 3.81 -13.51
N GLY A 39 9.79 2.58 -13.92
CA GLY A 39 9.17 1.39 -13.35
C GLY A 39 9.30 1.45 -11.83
N LEU A 40 8.40 0.79 -11.14
CA LEU A 40 8.48 0.72 -9.68
C LEU A 40 9.80 0.06 -9.28
N ASP A 41 10.38 0.53 -8.18
CA ASP A 41 11.57 -0.06 -7.60
C ASP A 41 11.35 -1.56 -7.32
N ASN A 42 12.43 -2.31 -7.22
CA ASN A 42 12.42 -3.69 -6.77
C ASN A 42 13.31 -3.79 -5.53
N PHE A 43 12.69 -3.94 -4.37
CA PHE A 43 13.37 -4.07 -3.08
C PHE A 43 13.71 -5.53 -2.74
N GLY A 44 13.49 -6.46 -3.68
CA GLY A 44 13.72 -7.88 -3.50
C GLY A 44 12.49 -8.64 -2.98
N PRO A 45 12.65 -9.96 -2.75
CA PRO A 45 11.56 -10.80 -2.33
C PRO A 45 11.05 -10.44 -0.92
N ILE A 46 9.76 -10.70 -0.68
CA ILE A 46 9.21 -10.64 0.67
C ILE A 46 9.90 -11.65 1.58
N PRO A 47 10.01 -11.35 2.89
CA PRO A 47 10.60 -12.29 3.84
C PRO A 47 9.76 -13.57 3.95
N GLU A 48 10.42 -14.68 4.26
CA GLU A 48 9.74 -15.93 4.59
C GLU A 48 9.01 -15.80 5.92
N PHE A 49 7.81 -16.37 5.98
CA PHE A 49 7.00 -16.45 7.18
C PHE A 49 6.09 -17.69 7.17
N THR A 50 5.58 -18.04 8.31
CA THR A 50 4.46 -18.97 8.48
C THR A 50 3.51 -18.36 9.49
N LEU A 51 2.35 -17.91 9.03
CA LEU A 51 1.33 -17.23 9.83
C LEU A 51 0.00 -17.98 9.76
N LEU A 52 -0.90 -17.70 10.69
CA LEU A 52 -2.22 -18.31 10.79
C LEU A 52 -3.27 -17.37 10.23
N ASP A 53 -4.20 -17.88 9.39
CA ASP A 53 -5.37 -17.12 8.95
C ASP A 53 -6.57 -17.29 9.91
N ALA A 54 -7.59 -16.49 9.68
CA ALA A 54 -8.84 -16.55 10.45
C ALA A 54 -9.64 -17.85 10.28
N LYS A 55 -9.23 -18.75 9.41
CA LYS A 55 -9.81 -20.10 9.23
C LYS A 55 -8.94 -21.18 9.88
N GLY A 56 -7.88 -20.80 10.60
CA GLY A 56 -6.93 -21.70 11.23
C GLY A 56 -5.95 -22.39 10.27
N ARG A 57 -5.77 -21.85 9.05
CA ARG A 57 -4.83 -22.39 8.07
C ARG A 57 -3.50 -21.67 8.18
N LEU A 58 -2.41 -22.41 8.00
CA LEU A 58 -1.07 -21.84 7.87
C LEU A 58 -0.89 -21.25 6.47
N TRP A 59 -0.32 -20.05 6.44
CA TRP A 59 0.02 -19.29 5.24
C TRP A 59 1.51 -19.00 5.18
N ASN A 60 2.08 -19.18 4.00
CA ASN A 60 3.45 -18.83 3.65
C ASN A 60 3.44 -17.84 2.47
N PRO A 61 4.55 -17.21 2.13
CA PRO A 61 4.65 -16.33 0.96
C PRO A 61 4.19 -16.99 -0.36
N SER A 62 4.41 -18.29 -0.53
CA SER A 62 3.99 -19.05 -1.71
C SER A 62 2.47 -19.15 -1.86
N ASP A 63 1.70 -19.04 -0.77
CA ASP A 63 0.24 -19.11 -0.80
C ASP A 63 -0.40 -17.87 -1.42
N PHE A 64 0.35 -16.78 -1.62
CA PHE A 64 -0.09 -15.63 -2.40
C PHE A 64 -0.21 -15.96 -3.91
N GLY A 65 0.39 -17.06 -4.36
CA GLY A 65 0.38 -17.46 -5.78
C GLY A 65 0.94 -16.35 -6.67
N ASP A 66 0.24 -16.09 -7.78
CA ASP A 66 0.58 -15.03 -8.74
C ASP A 66 -0.17 -13.71 -8.44
N SER A 67 -0.62 -13.52 -7.22
CA SER A 67 -1.38 -12.31 -6.85
C SER A 67 -0.45 -11.12 -6.63
N ILE A 68 -0.92 -9.95 -7.05
CA ILE A 68 -0.41 -8.69 -6.55
C ILE A 68 -0.98 -8.50 -5.15
N VAL A 69 -0.14 -8.17 -4.18
CA VAL A 69 -0.57 -8.05 -2.79
C VAL A 69 -0.41 -6.63 -2.27
N VAL A 70 -1.47 -6.10 -1.67
CA VAL A 70 -1.39 -4.90 -0.82
C VAL A 70 -1.36 -5.37 0.62
N LEU A 71 -0.15 -5.34 1.21
CA LEU A 71 0.08 -5.78 2.57
C LEU A 71 -0.01 -4.60 3.54
N SER A 72 -0.64 -4.81 4.69
CA SER A 72 -0.74 -3.84 5.79
C SER A 72 -0.48 -4.50 7.14
N PHE A 73 -0.17 -3.68 8.14
CA PHE A 73 0.01 -4.11 9.53
C PHE A 73 -1.02 -3.43 10.39
N LEU A 74 -1.72 -4.19 11.22
CA LEU A 74 -2.81 -3.72 12.06
C LEU A 74 -2.60 -4.13 13.50
N TYR A 75 -3.13 -3.33 14.41
CA TYR A 75 -3.23 -3.64 15.82
C TYR A 75 -4.68 -3.45 16.29
N THR A 76 -5.32 -4.50 16.79
CA THR A 76 -6.77 -4.49 17.05
C THR A 76 -7.19 -3.55 18.18
N LYS A 77 -6.31 -3.35 19.16
CA LYS A 77 -6.54 -2.46 20.31
C LYS A 77 -6.08 -1.02 20.05
N CYS A 78 -5.67 -0.69 18.81
CA CYS A 78 -5.29 0.66 18.41
C CYS A 78 -6.55 1.54 18.25
N LEU A 79 -6.66 2.60 19.05
CA LEU A 79 -7.80 3.51 19.01
C LEU A 79 -7.55 4.75 18.14
N ASP A 80 -6.36 4.91 17.60
CA ASP A 80 -5.94 6.13 16.91
C ASP A 80 -5.78 5.91 15.38
N THR A 81 -4.69 5.32 14.94
CA THR A 81 -4.32 5.28 13.53
C THR A 81 -4.90 4.08 12.76
N CYS A 82 -5.06 2.92 13.40
CA CYS A 82 -5.56 1.72 12.73
C CYS A 82 -6.97 1.87 12.14
N PRO A 83 -7.94 2.50 12.83
CA PRO A 83 -9.26 2.74 12.22
C PRO A 83 -9.17 3.55 10.93
N LEU A 84 -8.25 4.54 10.87
CA LEU A 84 -8.04 5.35 9.67
C LEU A 84 -7.40 4.52 8.55
N LEU A 85 -6.41 3.69 8.85
CA LEU A 85 -5.78 2.79 7.87
C LEU A 85 -6.78 1.78 7.31
N ILE A 86 -7.61 1.18 8.15
CA ILE A 86 -8.65 0.24 7.76
C ILE A 86 -9.68 0.93 6.85
N ASN A 87 -10.13 2.14 7.21
CA ASN A 87 -11.06 2.90 6.38
C ASN A 87 -10.47 3.21 5.00
N ARG A 88 -9.18 3.55 4.93
CA ARG A 88 -8.49 3.77 3.65
C ARG A 88 -8.39 2.51 2.81
N LEU A 89 -8.04 1.38 3.40
CA LEU A 89 -8.00 0.09 2.71
C LEU A 89 -9.39 -0.34 2.24
N SER A 90 -10.42 -0.17 3.07
CA SER A 90 -11.80 -0.47 2.72
C SER A 90 -12.30 0.41 1.58
N PHE A 91 -11.96 1.69 1.57
CA PHE A 91 -12.26 2.60 0.47
C PHE A 91 -11.57 2.16 -0.83
N LEU A 92 -10.27 1.86 -0.76
CA LEU A 92 -9.49 1.37 -1.91
C LEU A 92 -10.08 0.06 -2.44
N HIS A 93 -10.41 -0.89 -1.57
CA HIS A 93 -11.04 -2.15 -1.94
C HIS A 93 -12.36 -1.92 -2.68
N LYS A 94 -13.22 -1.03 -2.17
CA LYS A 94 -14.49 -0.68 -2.80
C LYS A 94 -14.31 -0.02 -4.17
N GLU A 95 -13.36 0.92 -4.27
CA GLU A 95 -13.03 1.61 -5.53
C GLU A 95 -12.54 0.63 -6.60
N LEU A 96 -11.61 -0.25 -6.25
CA LEU A 96 -11.09 -1.27 -7.16
C LEU A 96 -12.20 -2.24 -7.61
N THR A 97 -13.08 -2.63 -6.70
CA THR A 97 -14.23 -3.50 -6.99
C THR A 97 -15.20 -2.80 -7.93
N SER A 98 -15.58 -1.55 -7.66
CA SER A 98 -16.54 -0.80 -8.47
C SER A 98 -16.04 -0.53 -9.89
N LYS A 99 -14.75 -0.35 -10.07
CA LYS A 99 -14.08 -0.14 -11.36
C LYS A 99 -13.81 -1.45 -12.11
N GLY A 100 -14.18 -2.60 -11.54
CA GLY A 100 -13.88 -3.93 -12.10
C GLY A 100 -12.37 -4.22 -12.17
N LEU A 101 -11.54 -3.46 -11.41
CA LEU A 101 -10.10 -3.62 -11.34
C LEU A 101 -9.69 -4.70 -10.34
N PHE A 102 -10.62 -5.14 -9.50
CA PHE A 102 -10.46 -6.25 -8.58
C PHE A 102 -10.64 -7.58 -9.36
N ARG A 103 -9.74 -7.82 -10.30
CA ARG A 103 -9.69 -9.06 -11.07
C ARG A 103 -8.81 -10.07 -10.33
N GLU A 104 -8.89 -11.31 -10.76
CA GLU A 104 -8.43 -12.56 -10.14
C GLU A 104 -7.06 -12.57 -9.44
N ASN A 105 -6.23 -11.52 -9.62
CA ASN A 105 -4.84 -11.48 -9.15
C ASN A 105 -4.54 -10.30 -8.20
N LEU A 106 -5.53 -9.75 -7.48
CA LEU A 106 -5.26 -8.74 -6.46
C LEU A 106 -5.76 -9.24 -5.10
N LEU A 107 -4.87 -9.26 -4.13
CA LEU A 107 -5.11 -9.69 -2.77
C LEU A 107 -4.77 -8.59 -1.79
N PHE A 108 -5.63 -8.36 -0.82
CA PHE A 108 -5.30 -7.59 0.37
C PHE A 108 -4.88 -8.56 1.48
N ALA A 109 -3.76 -8.31 2.11
CA ALA A 109 -3.29 -9.05 3.26
C ALA A 109 -3.05 -8.09 4.42
N SER A 110 -3.62 -8.37 5.57
CA SER A 110 -3.38 -7.60 6.79
C SER A 110 -2.78 -8.51 7.85
N ILE A 111 -1.58 -8.15 8.32
CA ILE A 111 -0.92 -8.84 9.42
C ILE A 111 -1.31 -8.16 10.71
N VAL A 112 -2.00 -8.90 11.58
CA VAL A 112 -2.40 -8.44 12.91
C VAL A 112 -1.25 -8.66 13.87
N LEU A 113 -0.83 -7.59 14.51
CA LEU A 113 0.33 -7.55 15.41
C LEU A 113 -0.02 -7.87 16.86
N ASP A 114 -1.25 -8.29 17.12
CA ASP A 114 -1.70 -8.76 18.43
C ASP A 114 -1.30 -10.22 18.65
N PRO A 115 -0.30 -10.49 19.48
CA PRO A 115 0.11 -11.89 19.74
C PRO A 115 -0.94 -12.69 20.50
N GLU A 116 -1.97 -12.03 21.01
CA GLU A 116 -3.08 -12.64 21.74
C GLU A 116 -4.22 -13.06 20.81
N LEU A 117 -4.27 -12.53 19.58
CA LEU A 117 -5.32 -12.81 18.60
C LEU A 117 -4.97 -14.05 17.76
N LEU A 118 -4.77 -15.17 18.44
CA LEU A 118 -4.50 -16.46 17.78
C LEU A 118 -5.77 -17.30 17.59
N ASP A 119 -6.87 -16.92 18.23
CA ASP A 119 -8.14 -17.61 18.10
C ASP A 119 -8.81 -17.23 16.76
N PRO A 120 -9.10 -18.21 15.90
CA PRO A 120 -9.79 -17.98 14.63
C PRO A 120 -11.15 -17.28 14.80
N GLU A 121 -11.91 -17.57 15.83
CA GLU A 121 -13.21 -16.93 16.07
C GLU A 121 -13.04 -15.44 16.40
N GLU A 122 -12.06 -15.07 17.20
CA GLU A 122 -11.74 -13.67 17.49
C GLU A 122 -11.28 -12.95 16.24
N MET A 123 -10.46 -13.57 15.40
CA MET A 123 -10.03 -13.00 14.11
C MET A 123 -11.22 -12.75 13.18
N ILE A 124 -12.16 -13.71 13.08
CA ILE A 124 -13.39 -13.56 12.28
C ILE A 124 -14.25 -12.42 12.83
N ASN A 125 -14.40 -12.33 14.15
CA ASN A 125 -15.17 -11.27 14.78
C ASN A 125 -14.54 -9.90 14.53
N TYR A 126 -13.21 -9.80 14.60
CA TYR A 126 -12.50 -8.58 14.24
C TYR A 126 -12.71 -8.22 12.76
N GLN A 127 -12.54 -9.15 11.81
CA GLN A 127 -12.79 -8.91 10.39
C GLN A 127 -14.20 -8.32 10.15
N ARG A 128 -15.22 -8.89 10.80
CA ARG A 128 -16.60 -8.40 10.69
C ARG A 128 -16.76 -6.98 11.25
N SER A 129 -16.15 -6.72 12.41
CA SER A 129 -16.26 -5.43 13.09
C SER A 129 -15.70 -4.26 12.28
N VAL A 130 -14.68 -4.53 11.44
CA VAL A 130 -13.99 -3.54 10.62
C VAL A 130 -14.36 -3.60 9.13
N ASN A 131 -15.43 -4.35 8.80
CA ASN A 131 -15.93 -4.51 7.43
C ASN A 131 -14.88 -4.98 6.41
N MET A 132 -13.94 -5.83 6.83
CA MET A 132 -13.02 -6.53 5.93
C MET A 132 -13.77 -7.63 5.19
N ASN A 133 -14.62 -7.25 4.24
CA ASN A 133 -15.48 -8.16 3.51
C ASN A 133 -14.83 -8.56 2.17
N GLY A 134 -14.96 -9.83 1.83
CA GLY A 134 -14.53 -10.39 0.55
C GLY A 134 -13.45 -11.47 0.69
N ASP A 135 -13.48 -12.43 -0.23
CA ASP A 135 -12.56 -13.59 -0.25
C ASP A 135 -11.11 -13.20 -0.56
N ASN A 136 -10.91 -11.98 -1.04
CA ASN A 136 -9.63 -11.41 -1.45
C ASN A 136 -9.03 -10.43 -0.45
N TRP A 137 -9.49 -10.47 0.80
CA TRP A 137 -8.85 -9.78 1.92
C TRP A 137 -8.63 -10.77 3.06
N ILE A 138 -7.39 -11.16 3.26
CA ILE A 138 -6.99 -12.11 4.30
C ILE A 138 -6.43 -11.39 5.52
N LEU A 139 -6.70 -11.95 6.66
CA LEU A 139 -6.14 -11.55 7.95
C LEU A 139 -5.18 -12.64 8.41
N LEU A 140 -3.96 -12.26 8.75
CA LEU A 140 -2.90 -13.18 9.19
C LEU A 140 -2.37 -12.76 10.55
N THR A 141 -2.02 -13.72 11.39
CA THR A 141 -1.38 -13.47 12.68
C THR A 141 -0.39 -14.58 13.02
N GLY A 142 0.35 -14.41 14.10
CA GLY A 142 1.33 -15.39 14.57
C GLY A 142 1.75 -15.11 16.01
N THR A 143 2.74 -15.88 16.50
CA THR A 143 3.30 -15.61 17.82
C THR A 143 4.03 -14.27 17.86
N ARG A 144 4.23 -13.74 19.05
CA ARG A 144 4.96 -12.47 19.27
C ARG A 144 6.33 -12.47 18.59
N GLU A 145 7.05 -13.57 18.72
CA GLU A 145 8.39 -13.74 18.17
C GLU A 145 8.35 -13.74 16.64
N GLN A 146 7.40 -14.47 16.05
CA GLN A 146 7.22 -14.50 14.59
C GLN A 146 6.87 -13.12 14.06
N LEU A 147 5.92 -12.42 14.68
CA LEU A 147 5.49 -11.08 14.25
C LEU A 147 6.64 -10.06 14.40
N LYS A 148 7.37 -10.09 15.52
CA LYS A 148 8.51 -9.21 15.75
C LYS A 148 9.59 -9.42 14.67
N SER A 149 10.06 -10.65 14.50
CA SER A 149 11.10 -10.95 13.52
C SER A 149 10.64 -10.61 12.10
N LEU A 150 9.40 -10.93 11.73
CA LEU A 150 8.85 -10.63 10.42
C LEU A 150 8.85 -9.13 10.13
N VAL A 151 8.39 -8.30 11.08
CA VAL A 151 8.29 -6.85 10.88
C VAL A 151 9.66 -6.19 10.91
N THR A 152 10.50 -6.50 11.91
CA THR A 152 11.80 -5.82 12.11
C THR A 152 12.89 -6.36 11.20
N ASP A 153 13.06 -7.67 11.16
CA ASP A 153 14.16 -8.31 10.44
C ASP A 153 13.77 -8.64 9.00
N GLY A 154 12.50 -8.92 8.77
CA GLY A 154 11.95 -9.20 7.45
C GLY A 154 11.67 -7.92 6.66
N PHE A 155 10.64 -7.20 7.01
CA PHE A 155 10.19 -6.01 6.30
C PHE A 155 11.01 -4.74 6.61
N LYS A 156 11.96 -4.78 7.54
CA LYS A 156 12.78 -3.64 7.98
C LYS A 156 11.96 -2.44 8.48
N LEU A 157 10.85 -2.74 9.16
CA LEU A 157 9.95 -1.73 9.71
C LEU A 157 10.13 -1.62 11.23
N ALA A 158 9.85 -0.43 11.77
CA ALA A 158 9.84 -0.22 13.20
C ALA A 158 8.69 -0.99 13.86
N PHE A 159 8.99 -1.72 14.91
CA PHE A 159 8.02 -2.44 15.72
C PHE A 159 8.53 -2.57 17.15
N SER A 160 7.73 -2.17 18.11
CA SER A 160 8.01 -2.40 19.53
C SER A 160 6.72 -2.75 20.26
N ILE A 161 6.86 -3.60 21.28
CA ILE A 161 5.78 -3.95 22.21
C ILE A 161 6.25 -3.50 23.59
N GLU A 162 5.63 -2.46 24.11
CA GLU A 162 5.96 -1.90 25.40
C GLU A 162 4.77 -2.06 26.36
N PRO A 163 5.02 -2.31 27.65
CA PRO A 163 3.97 -2.17 28.65
C PRO A 163 3.38 -0.78 28.61
N SER A 164 2.05 -0.65 28.61
CA SER A 164 1.43 0.66 28.67
C SER A 164 1.83 1.41 29.95
N ILE A 165 2.28 2.64 29.78
CA ILE A 165 2.62 3.53 30.89
C ILE A 165 1.49 4.57 30.99
N HIS A 166 0.78 4.58 32.10
CA HIS A 166 -0.20 5.61 32.39
C HIS A 166 0.35 6.60 33.41
N MET A 167 0.22 7.88 33.10
CA MET A 167 0.51 8.97 34.04
C MET A 167 -0.78 9.27 34.79
N HIS A 168 -0.74 9.12 36.09
CA HIS A 168 -1.85 9.54 36.94
C HIS A 168 -1.91 11.08 37.11
N SER A 169 -3.05 11.58 37.51
CA SER A 169 -3.25 13.02 37.77
C SER A 169 -2.34 13.62 38.86
N ASP A 170 -1.72 12.76 39.67
CA ASP A 170 -0.71 13.12 40.68
C ASP A 170 0.74 13.14 40.14
N GLY A 171 0.93 12.88 38.84
CA GLY A 171 2.23 12.83 38.19
C GLY A 171 3.00 11.52 38.37
N SER A 172 2.44 10.52 39.05
CA SER A 172 3.06 9.20 39.18
C SER A 172 2.92 8.40 37.91
N LEU A 173 4.01 7.67 37.53
CA LEU A 173 4.05 6.77 36.38
C LEU A 173 3.86 5.33 36.89
N HIS A 174 2.76 4.70 36.50
CA HIS A 174 2.58 3.26 36.73
C HIS A 174 2.75 2.49 35.43
N ARG A 175 3.67 1.51 35.46
CA ARG A 175 3.86 0.52 34.42
C ARG A 175 2.99 -0.69 34.79
N HIS A 176 1.94 -0.93 34.01
CA HIS A 176 1.12 -2.12 34.18
C HIS A 176 1.82 -3.30 33.50
N ALA A 177 2.40 -4.21 34.29
CA ALA A 177 2.95 -5.45 33.76
C ALA A 177 1.88 -6.33 33.09
N ASP A 178 0.63 -6.21 33.59
CA ASP A 178 -0.54 -6.98 33.14
C ASP A 178 -1.58 -6.10 32.40
N GLY A 179 -1.23 -4.86 32.04
CA GLY A 179 -2.09 -3.94 31.30
C GLY A 179 -2.05 -4.17 29.78
N PRO A 180 -2.95 -3.51 29.00
CA PRO A 180 -2.90 -3.61 27.56
C PRO A 180 -1.53 -3.15 27.06
N LEU A 181 -0.93 -3.92 26.16
CA LEU A 181 0.36 -3.60 25.56
C LEU A 181 0.20 -2.39 24.62
N ALA A 182 1.14 -1.46 24.68
CA ALA A 182 1.27 -0.43 23.66
C ALA A 182 2.13 -0.98 22.54
N ILE A 183 1.54 -1.15 21.36
CA ILE A 183 2.26 -1.60 20.16
C ILE A 183 2.54 -0.38 19.29
N ALA A 184 3.80 0.00 19.19
CA ALA A 184 4.24 0.97 18.21
C ALA A 184 4.70 0.24 16.95
N HIS A 185 4.12 0.59 15.81
CA HIS A 185 4.47 0.01 14.53
C HIS A 185 4.40 1.05 13.41
N SER A 186 5.06 0.75 12.30
CA SER A 186 5.00 1.58 11.10
C SER A 186 3.62 1.47 10.45
N ASN A 187 3.03 2.62 10.11
CA ASN A 187 1.77 2.73 9.37
C ASN A 187 2.01 2.52 7.86
N ARG A 188 2.67 1.42 7.47
CA ARG A 188 3.05 1.18 6.08
C ARG A 188 2.06 0.27 5.37
N PHE A 189 1.75 0.64 4.11
CA PHE A 189 1.26 -0.31 3.13
C PHE A 189 2.41 -0.71 2.24
N ILE A 190 2.44 -1.97 1.83
CA ILE A 190 3.48 -2.53 0.98
C ILE A 190 2.83 -3.10 -0.27
N LEU A 191 3.28 -2.66 -1.44
CA LEU A 191 2.90 -3.25 -2.71
C LEU A 191 3.89 -4.36 -3.07
N ILE A 192 3.36 -5.53 -3.35
CA ILE A 192 4.10 -6.75 -3.70
C ILE A 192 3.58 -7.22 -5.06
N ASP A 193 4.49 -7.55 -5.99
CA ASP A 193 4.14 -8.06 -7.32
C ASP A 193 3.84 -9.56 -7.33
N SER A 194 3.41 -10.07 -8.49
CA SER A 194 3.09 -11.48 -8.71
C SER A 194 4.29 -12.42 -8.54
N SER A 195 5.51 -11.92 -8.63
CA SER A 195 6.75 -12.66 -8.35
C SER A 195 7.16 -12.59 -6.87
N ARG A 196 6.31 -12.01 -6.02
CA ARG A 196 6.53 -11.81 -4.58
C ARG A 196 7.69 -10.86 -4.25
N ASN A 197 8.00 -9.91 -5.13
CA ASN A 197 8.95 -8.85 -4.83
C ASN A 197 8.24 -7.63 -4.25
N ILE A 198 8.87 -6.99 -3.28
CA ILE A 198 8.43 -5.70 -2.74
C ILE A 198 8.72 -4.62 -3.77
N ARG A 199 7.68 -3.91 -4.20
CA ARG A 199 7.78 -2.88 -5.24
C ARG A 199 7.70 -1.46 -4.66
N ARG A 200 6.99 -1.26 -3.56
CA ARG A 200 6.89 0.05 -2.90
C ARG A 200 6.41 -0.05 -1.46
N TYR A 201 6.90 0.88 -0.65
CA TYR A 201 6.40 1.16 0.70
C TYR A 201 5.67 2.51 0.68
N TYR A 202 4.45 2.55 1.18
CA TYR A 202 3.67 3.78 1.31
C TYR A 202 3.48 4.14 2.77
N ASP A 203 3.43 5.44 3.05
CA ASP A 203 2.89 5.89 4.31
C ASP A 203 1.35 5.82 4.24
N GLY A 204 0.76 4.93 5.03
CA GLY A 204 -0.68 4.65 4.98
C GLY A 204 -1.55 5.83 5.38
N LEU A 205 -1.03 6.80 6.13
CA LEU A 205 -1.77 7.98 6.56
C LEU A 205 -1.81 9.08 5.50
N THR A 206 -0.72 9.22 4.72
CA THR A 206 -0.55 10.30 3.74
C THR A 206 -0.66 9.81 2.29
N LEU A 207 -0.72 8.51 2.08
CA LEU A 207 -0.83 7.89 0.76
C LEU A 207 -1.98 8.50 -0.07
N ASN A 208 -1.68 8.91 -1.29
CA ASN A 208 -2.68 9.14 -2.32
C ASN A 208 -3.14 7.79 -2.90
N LEU A 209 -4.44 7.51 -2.80
CA LEU A 209 -5.00 6.23 -3.28
C LEU A 209 -4.92 6.08 -4.79
N ASP A 210 -4.99 7.17 -5.56
CA ASP A 210 -4.83 7.13 -7.03
C ASP A 210 -3.41 6.72 -7.43
N ASP A 211 -2.40 7.11 -6.65
CA ASP A 211 -1.02 6.67 -6.87
C ASP A 211 -0.89 5.17 -6.63
N LEU A 212 -1.47 4.64 -5.55
CA LEU A 212 -1.47 3.19 -5.29
C LEU A 212 -2.20 2.42 -6.40
N ILE A 213 -3.36 2.90 -6.86
CA ILE A 213 -4.11 2.30 -7.99
C ILE A 213 -3.24 2.29 -9.26
N THR A 214 -2.55 3.40 -9.53
CA THR A 214 -1.65 3.52 -10.69
C THR A 214 -0.51 2.51 -10.60
N ASP A 215 0.08 2.36 -9.43
CA ASP A 215 1.20 1.45 -9.19
C ASP A 215 0.76 -0.02 -9.29
N ILE A 216 -0.42 -0.38 -8.75
CA ILE A 216 -1.04 -1.70 -8.94
C ILE A 216 -1.19 -2.02 -10.44
N ASN A 217 -1.67 -1.05 -11.23
CA ASN A 217 -1.82 -1.23 -12.67
C ASN A 217 -0.47 -1.30 -13.41
N THR A 218 0.59 -0.74 -12.84
CA THR A 218 1.95 -0.80 -13.39
C THR A 218 2.53 -2.20 -13.18
N VAL A 219 2.51 -2.73 -11.94
CA VAL A 219 3.04 -4.07 -11.65
C VAL A 219 2.24 -5.21 -12.30
N ARG A 220 1.01 -4.96 -12.76
CA ARG A 220 0.24 -5.93 -13.56
C ARG A 220 0.76 -6.10 -14.98
N ARG A 221 1.50 -5.14 -15.48
CA ARG A 221 2.01 -5.11 -16.86
C ARG A 221 3.45 -5.57 -16.97
N ASP A 222 4.16 -5.59 -15.82
CA ASP A 222 5.51 -6.11 -15.70
C ASP A 222 5.52 -7.64 -15.65
#